data_2066498480678304a802bbae08421ee2
#
_entry.id   2066498480678304a802bbae08421ee2
#
_cell.length_a   1.000
_cell.length_b   1.000
_cell.length_c   1.000
_cell.angle_alpha   90.00
_cell.angle_beta   90.00
_cell.angle_gamma   90.00
#
_symmetry.space_group_name_H-M   'P 1'
#
loop_
_entity.id
_entity.type
_entity.pdbx_description
1 polymer ?
#
loop_
_entity_poly.entity_id
_entity_poly.type
_entity_poly.pdbx_seq_one_letter_code
_entity_poly.pdbx_strand_id
1 'polypeptide(L)'
;MKKMAVMGLVLVGGWMGAGAATNVVSQQNVVVTATKVEQPLATVGSSVTVVDQAQMSERQCTTAYEALREVPGLNVVQLGGAGGTVSTFIRGAASEQTLVLVDGVPINDPAGLGHGADLSQIPVQNIDRIEVLRGPQSTLYGADAMGGVINIISKKGAGPARGEVSAEAGSFNTFNETAAIRGGTSNYNYSVGASRQDSDGISSAAAKNGNPEKDGYHRTDASSKLGWTPLDEFEANLIVHWNKADYDYDDFMNGRPVDGDNHGSSDLVSLYGEGKGKLLDGQWRPRLGGSWVSQKRKDTSSVGNSSFDSLLQKLEWQNDVYLGDANIVTAGAEIQEESAESTYESFGFVDQFDRKTARRRSAYAQDILTTGPLTTIAGGRVDSYDSFETESTWRVVPSYDLAATGTRFKGSYGTGFKAPSLFQLYSTYGSPDLNPETSKGWDAGVEQTVAGNFVLVGVTYFENQFDDLIDYDFVTMKYGNISQAETRGVETFATVKPVKELSVRAAYTYTDTENKITGDQLLRRPRNKVSLDTTYAFTAKFKGTVSVIYTGERKDEDFATYMATTLDGYTLVNLYASYDVRKNVTLFGRVENLFDEQYEPAIGYGAPGRAGYGGVKVTF
;
A
#
# COMPACT_ATOMS: atom_id res chain seq x y z
N MET A 1 -26.51 25.10 11.84
CA MET A 1 -25.42 25.87 12.48
C MET A 1 -25.05 25.17 13.79
N LYS A 2 -24.20 24.16 13.73
CA LYS A 2 -23.58 23.55 14.92
C LYS A 2 -22.12 24.00 14.97
N LYS A 3 -21.73 24.61 16.08
CA LYS A 3 -20.43 25.23 16.31
C LYS A 3 -19.34 24.18 16.31
N MET A 4 -18.37 24.30 15.40
CA MET A 4 -17.07 23.60 15.47
C MET A 4 -16.32 24.13 16.69
N ALA A 5 -16.07 23.27 17.68
CA ALA A 5 -15.14 23.52 18.75
C ALA A 5 -13.71 23.28 18.22
N VAL A 6 -12.97 24.35 18.01
CA VAL A 6 -11.53 24.33 17.76
C VAL A 6 -10.86 23.96 19.08
N MET A 7 -10.33 22.76 19.15
CA MET A 7 -9.53 22.29 20.28
C MET A 7 -8.13 22.92 20.18
N GLY A 8 -7.92 24.01 20.90
CA GLY A 8 -6.64 24.71 20.98
C GLY A 8 -5.59 23.83 21.66
N LEU A 9 -4.50 23.59 21.00
CA LEU A 9 -3.30 22.92 21.54
C LEU A 9 -2.62 23.91 22.52
N VAL A 10 -2.79 23.71 23.81
CA VAL A 10 -2.08 24.48 24.85
C VAL A 10 -0.66 23.92 24.96
N LEU A 11 0.32 24.66 24.45
CA LEU A 11 1.74 24.41 24.68
C LEU A 11 2.08 24.84 26.13
N VAL A 12 2.19 23.87 27.02
CA VAL A 12 2.77 24.07 28.35
C VAL A 12 4.28 24.12 28.22
N GLY A 13 4.84 25.30 28.22
CA GLY A 13 6.29 25.50 28.28
C GLY A 13 6.81 25.21 29.70
N GLY A 14 7.40 24.02 29.88
CA GLY A 14 8.18 23.68 31.06
C GLY A 14 9.63 23.48 30.67
N TRP A 15 10.52 24.34 31.15
CA TRP A 15 11.96 24.15 31.06
C TRP A 15 12.37 22.94 31.91
N MET A 16 12.92 21.91 31.30
CA MET A 16 13.65 20.86 32.00
C MET A 16 15.07 20.77 31.46
N GLY A 17 16.01 20.61 32.40
CA GLY A 17 17.44 20.67 32.22
C GLY A 17 17.99 19.63 31.23
N ALA A 18 19.08 20.02 30.57
CA ALA A 18 19.81 19.26 29.59
C ALA A 18 20.46 18.00 30.18
N GLY A 19 19.78 16.88 30.12
CA GLY A 19 20.38 15.56 30.20
C GLY A 19 20.71 15.11 28.77
N ALA A 20 21.87 14.53 28.55
CA ALA A 20 22.32 14.07 27.25
C ALA A 20 21.32 13.09 26.62
N ALA A 21 20.50 13.58 25.69
CA ALA A 21 19.52 12.80 24.99
C ALA A 21 20.17 12.05 23.84
N THR A 22 20.12 10.73 23.88
CA THR A 22 20.42 9.88 22.73
C THR A 22 19.38 10.17 21.63
N ASN A 23 19.86 10.43 20.41
CA ASN A 23 19.05 10.69 19.21
C ASN A 23 17.91 9.65 19.07
N VAL A 24 16.67 10.06 19.27
CA VAL A 24 15.51 9.14 19.36
C VAL A 24 14.68 9.09 18.08
N VAL A 25 14.79 10.08 17.21
CA VAL A 25 14.26 9.96 15.85
C VAL A 25 15.40 9.48 14.96
N SER A 26 15.57 8.16 14.84
CA SER A 26 16.59 7.61 13.96
C SER A 26 16.18 7.89 12.52
N GLN A 27 16.91 8.77 11.85
CA GLN A 27 16.82 9.04 10.41
C GLN A 27 17.44 7.90 9.57
N GLN A 28 17.64 6.73 10.15
CA GLN A 28 18.32 5.60 9.50
C GLN A 28 17.37 4.68 8.71
N ASN A 29 16.11 5.06 8.52
CA ASN A 29 15.27 4.31 7.60
C ASN A 29 15.79 4.51 6.18
N VAL A 30 16.32 3.43 5.62
CA VAL A 30 16.71 3.37 4.22
C VAL A 30 15.46 3.08 3.40
N VAL A 31 15.24 3.83 2.32
CA VAL A 31 14.17 3.61 1.35
C VAL A 31 14.77 3.25 0.00
N VAL A 32 14.09 2.38 -0.71
CA VAL A 32 14.46 1.92 -2.05
C VAL A 32 13.47 2.42 -3.10
N THR A 33 12.19 2.51 -2.74
CA THR A 33 11.10 2.76 -3.67
C THR A 33 11.22 4.10 -4.40
N ALA A 34 11.76 5.12 -3.74
CA ALA A 34 11.82 6.46 -4.35
C ALA A 34 12.76 6.57 -5.55
N THR A 35 13.81 5.73 -5.62
CA THR A 35 14.90 5.84 -6.60
C THR A 35 15.37 4.51 -7.19
N LYS A 36 14.79 3.37 -6.78
CA LYS A 36 15.30 2.00 -7.04
C LYS A 36 16.73 1.74 -6.51
N VAL A 37 17.31 2.71 -5.77
CA VAL A 37 18.60 2.64 -5.10
C VAL A 37 18.40 2.90 -3.62
N GLU A 38 19.08 2.14 -2.75
CA GLU A 38 19.01 2.35 -1.31
C GLU A 38 19.53 3.73 -0.93
N GLN A 39 18.68 4.54 -0.30
CA GLN A 39 19.02 5.88 0.20
C GLN A 39 18.45 6.12 1.59
N PRO A 40 19.12 6.92 2.44
CA PRO A 40 18.51 7.38 3.67
C PRO A 40 17.21 8.14 3.39
N LEU A 41 16.14 7.86 4.10
CA LEU A 41 14.86 8.58 3.97
C LEU A 41 15.07 10.10 4.09
N ALA A 42 16.05 10.48 4.91
CA ALA A 42 16.43 11.87 5.12
C ALA A 42 16.99 12.58 3.88
N THR A 43 17.38 11.89 2.82
CA THR A 43 17.91 12.49 1.57
C THR A 43 16.90 12.44 0.41
N VAL A 44 15.75 11.81 0.61
CA VAL A 44 14.75 11.64 -0.43
C VAL A 44 13.83 12.86 -0.52
N GLY A 45 13.80 13.52 -1.67
CA GLY A 45 12.95 14.69 -1.94
C GLY A 45 11.47 14.33 -2.23
N SER A 46 11.17 13.08 -2.59
CA SER A 46 9.80 12.62 -2.85
C SER A 46 8.99 12.50 -1.56
N SER A 47 7.66 12.58 -1.67
CA SER A 47 6.74 12.36 -0.55
C SER A 47 6.63 10.87 -0.23
N VAL A 48 7.47 10.38 0.68
CA VAL A 48 7.53 8.97 1.12
C VAL A 48 7.07 8.83 2.57
N THR A 49 6.32 7.78 2.85
CA THR A 49 6.03 7.32 4.22
C THR A 49 6.53 5.89 4.37
N VAL A 50 7.24 5.62 5.44
CA VAL A 50 7.68 4.28 5.82
C VAL A 50 6.90 3.83 7.04
N VAL A 51 6.16 2.73 6.91
CA VAL A 51 5.54 2.03 8.03
C VAL A 51 6.45 0.87 8.39
N ASP A 52 7.17 0.99 9.49
CA ASP A 52 8.14 -0.01 9.92
C ASP A 52 7.52 -1.12 10.78
N GLN A 53 8.32 -2.17 11.05
CA GLN A 53 7.89 -3.31 11.86
C GLN A 53 7.48 -2.89 13.29
N ALA A 54 8.11 -1.87 13.86
CA ALA A 54 7.77 -1.40 15.21
C ALA A 54 6.36 -0.80 15.23
N GLN A 55 6.02 0.03 14.24
CA GLN A 55 4.70 0.62 14.09
C GLN A 55 3.61 -0.45 13.86
N MET A 56 3.87 -1.44 12.98
CA MET A 56 2.95 -2.56 12.76
C MET A 56 2.74 -3.38 14.04
N SER A 57 3.81 -3.63 14.81
CA SER A 57 3.73 -4.37 16.09
C SER A 57 3.04 -3.57 17.19
N GLU A 58 3.25 -2.25 17.29
CA GLU A 58 2.58 -1.37 18.27
C GLU A 58 1.06 -1.36 18.08
N ARG A 59 0.60 -1.47 16.83
CA ARG A 59 -0.82 -1.56 16.46
C ARG A 59 -1.32 -2.98 16.25
N GLN A 60 -0.46 -3.98 16.46
CA GLN A 60 -0.79 -5.41 16.30
C GLN A 60 -1.48 -5.70 14.95
N CYS A 61 -1.02 -5.04 13.88
CA CYS A 61 -1.55 -5.25 12.53
C CYS A 61 -1.40 -6.72 12.12
N THR A 62 -2.43 -7.28 11.49
CA THR A 62 -2.44 -8.63 10.94
C THR A 62 -2.25 -8.63 9.42
N THR A 63 -2.67 -7.55 8.75
CA THR A 63 -2.61 -7.38 7.30
C THR A 63 -1.92 -6.07 6.91
N ALA A 64 -1.43 -6.01 5.66
CA ALA A 64 -0.77 -4.83 5.11
C ALA A 64 -1.73 -3.62 5.02
N TYR A 65 -3.01 -3.83 4.68
CA TYR A 65 -3.96 -2.73 4.58
C TYR A 65 -4.24 -2.06 5.93
N GLU A 66 -4.25 -2.81 7.05
CA GLU A 66 -4.36 -2.25 8.39
C GLU A 66 -3.18 -1.32 8.70
N ALA A 67 -1.97 -1.74 8.31
CA ALA A 67 -0.77 -0.94 8.47
C ALA A 67 -0.83 0.39 7.68
N LEU A 68 -1.54 0.40 6.56
CA LEU A 68 -1.67 1.54 5.65
C LEU A 68 -2.76 2.53 6.04
N ARG A 69 -3.71 2.16 6.91
CA ARG A 69 -4.88 3.00 7.27
C ARG A 69 -4.51 4.39 7.81
N GLU A 70 -3.32 4.56 8.36
CA GLU A 70 -2.88 5.81 9.00
C GLU A 70 -1.89 6.62 8.15
N VAL A 71 -1.53 6.14 6.98
CA VAL A 71 -0.61 6.84 6.08
C VAL A 71 -1.26 8.13 5.57
N PRO A 72 -0.55 9.28 5.69
CA PRO A 72 -1.02 10.55 5.12
C PRO A 72 -1.23 10.44 3.61
N GLY A 73 -2.29 11.08 3.08
CA GLY A 73 -2.58 11.08 1.65
C GLY A 73 -3.10 9.75 1.10
N LEU A 74 -3.27 8.72 1.93
CA LEU A 74 -3.80 7.43 1.53
C LEU A 74 -5.15 7.18 2.23
N ASN A 75 -6.20 6.91 1.46
CA ASN A 75 -7.45 6.38 1.98
C ASN A 75 -7.56 4.90 1.63
N VAL A 76 -7.98 4.08 2.59
CA VAL A 76 -8.17 2.64 2.42
C VAL A 76 -9.63 2.31 2.69
N VAL A 77 -10.29 1.67 1.75
CA VAL A 77 -11.69 1.25 1.83
C VAL A 77 -11.75 -0.26 1.65
N GLN A 78 -12.26 -0.96 2.65
CA GLN A 78 -12.54 -2.39 2.59
C GLN A 78 -14.05 -2.60 2.46
N LEU A 79 -14.48 -3.45 1.55
CA LEU A 79 -15.87 -3.77 1.31
C LEU A 79 -16.27 -4.99 2.15
N GLY A 80 -17.03 -4.77 3.22
CA GLY A 80 -17.43 -5.84 4.13
C GLY A 80 -16.33 -6.22 5.14
N GLY A 81 -16.41 -7.48 5.63
CA GLY A 81 -15.51 -8.04 6.64
C GLY A 81 -14.15 -8.49 6.12
N ALA A 82 -13.50 -9.39 6.86
CA ALA A 82 -12.27 -10.05 6.45
C ALA A 82 -12.49 -10.77 5.11
N GLY A 83 -11.53 -10.67 4.19
CA GLY A 83 -11.67 -11.22 2.82
C GLY A 83 -12.29 -10.26 1.82
N GLY A 84 -13.02 -9.23 2.27
CA GLY A 84 -13.59 -8.21 1.39
C GLY A 84 -12.52 -7.40 0.66
N THR A 85 -12.79 -7.07 -0.60
CA THR A 85 -11.86 -6.32 -1.47
C THR A 85 -11.41 -5.00 -0.84
N VAL A 86 -10.12 -4.74 -0.90
CA VAL A 86 -9.50 -3.50 -0.39
C VAL A 86 -9.09 -2.58 -1.53
N SER A 87 -9.68 -1.41 -1.56
CA SER A 87 -9.30 -0.31 -2.46
C SER A 87 -8.42 0.70 -1.75
N THR A 88 -7.38 1.17 -2.44
CA THR A 88 -6.44 2.18 -1.93
C THR A 88 -6.45 3.41 -2.82
N PHE A 89 -6.63 4.59 -2.23
CA PHE A 89 -6.72 5.86 -2.94
C PHE A 89 -5.60 6.79 -2.49
N ILE A 90 -4.51 6.84 -3.25
CA ILE A 90 -3.37 7.74 -2.97
C ILE A 90 -3.69 9.13 -3.53
N ARG A 91 -3.80 10.15 -2.64
CA ARG A 91 -4.12 11.54 -3.02
C ARG A 91 -5.37 11.65 -3.91
N GLY A 92 -6.34 10.76 -3.71
CA GLY A 92 -7.58 10.70 -4.48
C GLY A 92 -7.50 9.93 -5.81
N ALA A 93 -6.32 9.50 -6.27
CA ALA A 93 -6.18 8.60 -7.42
C ALA A 93 -6.93 7.28 -7.19
N ALA A 94 -7.37 6.63 -8.25
CA ALA A 94 -8.06 5.36 -8.18
C ALA A 94 -7.13 4.22 -7.74
N SER A 95 -7.70 3.12 -7.22
CA SER A 95 -6.93 1.98 -6.72
C SER A 95 -6.07 1.34 -7.82
N GLU A 96 -6.61 1.25 -9.00
CA GLU A 96 -5.96 0.74 -10.22
C GLU A 96 -4.86 1.66 -10.77
N GLN A 97 -4.76 2.89 -10.27
CA GLN A 97 -3.69 3.86 -10.57
C GLN A 97 -2.56 3.81 -9.54
N THR A 98 -2.60 2.83 -8.65
CA THR A 98 -1.59 2.58 -7.63
C THR A 98 -0.87 1.27 -7.92
N LEU A 99 0.43 1.34 -8.13
CA LEU A 99 1.25 0.14 -8.28
C LEU A 99 1.58 -0.44 -6.90
N VAL A 100 1.27 -1.72 -6.71
CA VAL A 100 1.61 -2.44 -5.49
C VAL A 100 2.71 -3.46 -5.77
N LEU A 101 3.76 -3.40 -4.97
CA LEU A 101 4.92 -4.28 -5.09
C LEU A 101 5.11 -5.09 -3.81
N VAL A 102 5.50 -6.35 -3.95
CA VAL A 102 6.05 -7.17 -2.88
C VAL A 102 7.50 -7.51 -3.23
N ASP A 103 8.44 -7.02 -2.43
CA ASP A 103 9.89 -7.11 -2.72
C ASP A 103 10.28 -6.62 -4.15
N GLY A 104 9.60 -5.58 -4.65
CA GLY A 104 9.82 -5.02 -5.98
C GLY A 104 9.10 -5.74 -7.13
N VAL A 105 8.33 -6.78 -6.85
CA VAL A 105 7.54 -7.54 -7.83
C VAL A 105 6.11 -7.00 -7.86
N PRO A 106 5.58 -6.56 -9.02
CA PRO A 106 4.19 -6.16 -9.17
C PRO A 106 3.22 -7.30 -8.83
N ILE A 107 2.18 -6.99 -8.06
CA ILE A 107 1.09 -7.91 -7.74
C ILE A 107 -0.27 -7.39 -8.22
N ASN A 108 -0.29 -6.33 -9.01
CA ASN A 108 -1.49 -5.89 -9.72
C ASN A 108 -1.97 -7.00 -10.63
N ASP A 109 -3.30 -7.26 -10.66
CA ASP A 109 -3.87 -8.42 -11.35
C ASP A 109 -4.21 -8.11 -12.81
N PRO A 110 -3.53 -8.71 -13.81
CA PRO A 110 -3.83 -8.52 -15.23
C PRO A 110 -5.24 -8.94 -15.65
N ALA A 111 -5.90 -9.83 -14.91
CA ALA A 111 -7.28 -10.25 -15.15
C ALA A 111 -8.31 -9.35 -14.45
N GLY A 112 -7.86 -8.42 -13.60
CA GLY A 112 -8.74 -7.46 -12.91
C GLY A 112 -9.34 -6.43 -13.85
N LEU A 113 -10.54 -5.93 -13.53
CA LEU A 113 -11.25 -4.94 -14.34
C LEU A 113 -10.39 -3.74 -14.70
N GLY A 114 -9.68 -3.16 -13.72
CA GLY A 114 -8.81 -2.01 -13.91
C GLY A 114 -7.33 -2.29 -13.62
N HIS A 115 -6.89 -3.55 -13.52
CA HIS A 115 -5.51 -3.90 -13.18
C HIS A 115 -5.10 -3.48 -11.75
N GLY A 116 -6.04 -3.50 -10.80
CA GLY A 116 -5.79 -3.17 -9.40
C GLY A 116 -5.13 -4.32 -8.62
N ALA A 117 -4.56 -4.01 -7.46
CA ALA A 117 -4.06 -5.00 -6.50
C ALA A 117 -4.97 -5.07 -5.27
N ASP A 118 -5.24 -6.26 -4.77
CA ASP A 118 -5.96 -6.46 -3.52
C ASP A 118 -4.98 -6.65 -2.34
N LEU A 119 -5.03 -5.74 -1.37
CA LEU A 119 -4.20 -5.77 -0.18
C LEU A 119 -4.83 -6.52 1.01
N SER A 120 -6.07 -7.02 0.87
CA SER A 120 -6.79 -7.71 1.94
C SER A 120 -6.06 -8.98 2.42
N GLN A 121 -5.31 -9.61 1.53
CA GLN A 121 -4.76 -10.95 1.72
C GLN A 121 -3.26 -10.96 2.05
N ILE A 122 -2.62 -9.79 2.25
CA ILE A 122 -1.18 -9.72 2.51
C ILE A 122 -0.92 -9.60 4.02
N PRO A 123 -0.44 -10.68 4.68
CA PRO A 123 -0.16 -10.68 6.10
C PRO A 123 1.16 -9.98 6.44
N VAL A 124 1.25 -9.38 7.66
CA VAL A 124 2.43 -8.58 8.04
C VAL A 124 3.56 -9.36 8.72
N GLN A 125 3.39 -10.63 9.09
CA GLN A 125 4.36 -11.35 9.95
C GLN A 125 5.78 -11.40 9.40
N ASN A 126 5.95 -11.47 8.07
CA ASN A 126 7.26 -11.47 7.42
C ASN A 126 7.62 -10.14 6.75
N ILE A 127 6.85 -9.07 6.99
CA ILE A 127 7.12 -7.73 6.47
C ILE A 127 8.12 -7.01 7.40
N ASP A 128 9.17 -6.45 6.82
CA ASP A 128 10.12 -5.55 7.48
C ASP A 128 9.55 -4.13 7.54
N ARG A 129 9.08 -3.62 6.40
CA ARG A 129 8.47 -2.31 6.26
C ARG A 129 7.61 -2.20 4.99
N ILE A 130 6.74 -1.20 4.99
CA ILE A 130 5.97 -0.80 3.81
C ILE A 130 6.38 0.63 3.47
N GLU A 131 6.82 0.85 2.23
CA GLU A 131 7.16 2.16 1.68
C GLU A 131 6.01 2.65 0.80
N VAL A 132 5.43 3.80 1.12
CA VAL A 132 4.36 4.44 0.34
C VAL A 132 4.89 5.71 -0.30
N LEU A 133 5.04 5.68 -1.60
CA LEU A 133 5.53 6.79 -2.42
C LEU A 133 4.34 7.42 -3.15
N ARG A 134 4.11 8.71 -2.93
CA ARG A 134 2.95 9.44 -3.44
C ARG A 134 3.30 10.33 -4.63
N GLY A 135 2.33 10.49 -5.54
CA GLY A 135 2.45 11.21 -6.80
C GLY A 135 3.00 10.34 -7.93
N PRO A 136 3.05 10.84 -9.18
CA PRO A 136 3.43 10.07 -10.36
C PRO A 136 4.83 9.45 -10.26
N GLN A 137 4.92 8.14 -10.51
CA GLN A 137 6.15 7.34 -10.41
C GLN A 137 6.42 6.48 -11.65
N SER A 138 5.67 6.68 -12.73
CA SER A 138 5.82 5.89 -13.95
C SER A 138 7.20 5.97 -14.57
N THR A 139 7.97 7.01 -14.30
CA THR A 139 9.36 7.18 -14.74
C THR A 139 10.29 6.04 -14.29
N LEU A 140 10.05 5.42 -13.13
CA LEU A 140 10.85 4.29 -12.65
C LEU A 140 10.12 2.96 -12.77
N TYR A 141 8.81 2.99 -12.66
CA TYR A 141 8.00 1.78 -12.49
C TYR A 141 7.13 1.43 -13.71
N GLY A 142 6.98 2.37 -14.65
CA GLY A 142 6.11 2.20 -15.82
C GLY A 142 4.63 2.38 -15.49
N ALA A 143 3.77 1.65 -16.17
CA ALA A 143 2.33 1.72 -16.00
C ALA A 143 1.88 1.48 -14.54
N ASP A 144 0.64 1.91 -14.22
CA ASP A 144 -0.07 1.76 -12.94
C ASP A 144 0.48 2.63 -11.80
N ALA A 145 1.63 3.29 -11.96
CA ALA A 145 2.22 4.15 -10.94
C ALA A 145 1.84 5.65 -11.11
N MET A 146 0.58 5.94 -11.52
CA MET A 146 0.07 7.30 -11.73
C MET A 146 -0.20 8.03 -10.41
N GLY A 147 -0.85 7.38 -9.45
CA GLY A 147 -1.16 7.92 -8.13
C GLY A 147 -0.01 7.73 -7.15
N GLY A 148 0.76 6.67 -7.30
CA GLY A 148 1.87 6.31 -6.42
C GLY A 148 2.26 4.85 -6.46
N VAL A 149 3.16 4.49 -5.54
CA VAL A 149 3.66 3.10 -5.37
C VAL A 149 3.58 2.71 -3.91
N ILE A 150 3.06 1.53 -3.64
CA ILE A 150 3.12 0.86 -2.34
C ILE A 150 4.08 -0.32 -2.49
N ASN A 151 5.22 -0.29 -1.79
CA ASN A 151 6.20 -1.37 -1.84
C ASN A 151 6.30 -2.05 -0.48
N ILE A 152 5.95 -3.32 -0.43
CA ILE A 152 5.96 -4.17 0.75
C ILE A 152 7.27 -4.95 0.73
N ILE A 153 8.10 -4.73 1.73
CA ILE A 153 9.47 -5.29 1.80
C ILE A 153 9.52 -6.32 2.91
N SER A 154 9.89 -7.56 2.56
CA SER A 154 10.00 -8.66 3.50
C SER A 154 11.30 -8.63 4.30
N LYS A 155 11.26 -9.23 5.50
CA LYS A 155 12.41 -9.34 6.41
C LYS A 155 13.55 -10.11 5.76
N LYS A 156 14.78 -9.62 5.98
CA LYS A 156 16.03 -10.32 5.64
C LYS A 156 16.59 -11.01 6.90
N GLY A 157 17.08 -12.21 6.77
CA GLY A 157 17.76 -12.90 7.85
C GLY A 157 19.15 -12.33 8.12
N ALA A 158 19.59 -12.37 9.36
CA ALA A 158 20.94 -11.99 9.77
C ALA A 158 21.32 -12.63 11.13
N GLY A 159 22.61 -12.96 11.30
CA GLY A 159 23.14 -13.52 12.53
C GLY A 159 22.60 -14.91 12.89
N PRO A 160 22.67 -15.32 14.17
CA PRO A 160 22.17 -16.60 14.61
C PRO A 160 20.70 -16.82 14.29
N ALA A 161 20.30 -18.06 14.08
CA ALA A 161 18.91 -18.42 13.84
C ALA A 161 18.00 -17.93 14.97
N ARG A 162 16.90 -17.29 14.61
CA ARG A 162 15.85 -16.81 15.52
C ARG A 162 14.50 -17.23 15.00
N GLY A 163 13.74 -17.91 15.85
CA GLY A 163 12.37 -18.29 15.57
C GLY A 163 11.36 -17.40 16.29
N GLU A 164 10.19 -17.29 15.71
CA GLU A 164 9.03 -16.62 16.29
C GLU A 164 7.79 -17.43 15.98
N VAL A 165 6.95 -17.67 16.97
CA VAL A 165 5.61 -18.23 16.81
C VAL A 165 4.62 -17.36 17.56
N SER A 166 3.44 -17.15 16.99
CA SER A 166 2.35 -16.46 17.69
C SER A 166 1.01 -17.11 17.40
N ALA A 167 0.12 -17.02 18.39
CA ALA A 167 -1.27 -17.39 18.26
C ALA A 167 -2.15 -16.30 18.88
N GLU A 168 -3.21 -15.92 18.19
CA GLU A 168 -4.19 -14.93 18.61
C GLU A 168 -5.59 -15.50 18.41
N ALA A 169 -6.51 -15.20 19.33
CA ALA A 169 -7.92 -15.53 19.22
C ALA A 169 -8.78 -14.32 19.63
N GLY A 170 -9.98 -14.21 19.09
CA GLY A 170 -10.85 -13.08 19.44
C GLY A 170 -12.24 -13.11 18.83
N SER A 171 -12.81 -11.92 18.70
CA SER A 171 -14.13 -11.67 18.14
C SER A 171 -14.29 -12.31 16.77
N PHE A 172 -15.54 -12.58 16.38
CA PHE A 172 -15.89 -13.23 15.10
C PHE A 172 -15.30 -14.64 14.95
N ASN A 173 -15.07 -15.33 16.08
CA ASN A 173 -14.41 -16.64 16.11
C ASN A 173 -13.07 -16.64 15.34
N THR A 174 -12.32 -15.54 15.45
CA THR A 174 -11.07 -15.38 14.71
C THR A 174 -9.92 -16.06 15.40
N PHE A 175 -9.13 -16.81 14.62
CA PHE A 175 -7.84 -17.40 15.01
C PHE A 175 -6.77 -16.98 14.01
N ASN A 176 -5.66 -16.44 14.54
CA ASN A 176 -4.47 -16.09 13.76
C ASN A 176 -3.27 -16.85 14.29
N GLU A 177 -2.62 -17.61 13.44
CA GLU A 177 -1.41 -18.36 13.77
C GLU A 177 -0.27 -17.93 12.85
N THR A 178 0.91 -17.68 13.44
CA THR A 178 2.10 -17.34 12.65
C THR A 178 3.31 -18.09 13.13
N ALA A 179 4.18 -18.46 12.21
CA ALA A 179 5.49 -19.02 12.50
C ALA A 179 6.52 -18.42 11.55
N ALA A 180 7.68 -18.05 12.05
CA ALA A 180 8.79 -17.57 11.23
C ALA A 180 10.14 -17.98 11.81
N ILE A 181 11.10 -18.20 10.94
CA ILE A 181 12.50 -18.42 11.29
C ILE A 181 13.40 -17.61 10.36
N ARG A 182 14.41 -16.97 10.91
CA ARG A 182 15.38 -16.19 10.15
C ARG A 182 16.77 -16.28 10.75
N GLY A 183 17.77 -16.19 9.91
CA GLY A 183 19.16 -16.23 10.32
C GLY A 183 20.10 -16.08 9.14
N GLY A 184 21.40 -16.14 9.39
CA GLY A 184 22.37 -16.07 8.31
C GLY A 184 23.80 -15.93 8.83
N THR A 185 24.72 -15.99 7.89
CA THR A 185 26.15 -15.75 8.06
C THR A 185 26.58 -14.62 7.11
N SER A 186 27.88 -14.41 6.93
CA SER A 186 28.38 -13.52 5.88
C SER A 186 28.03 -14.00 4.47
N ASN A 187 27.89 -15.32 4.27
CA ASN A 187 27.75 -15.92 2.95
C ASN A 187 26.32 -16.30 2.55
N TYR A 188 25.44 -16.46 3.53
CA TYR A 188 24.03 -16.75 3.26
C TYR A 188 23.12 -16.17 4.32
N ASN A 189 21.90 -15.87 3.93
CA ASN A 189 20.84 -15.49 4.85
C ASN A 189 19.50 -16.10 4.41
N TYR A 190 18.61 -16.26 5.37
CA TYR A 190 17.29 -16.80 5.13
C TYR A 190 16.26 -16.15 6.06
N SER A 191 15.06 -15.97 5.53
CA SER A 191 13.86 -15.64 6.30
C SER A 191 12.72 -16.46 5.71
N VAL A 192 12.07 -17.28 6.52
CA VAL A 192 10.95 -18.13 6.13
C VAL A 192 9.83 -17.89 7.13
N GLY A 193 8.61 -17.71 6.63
CA GLY A 193 7.43 -17.49 7.44
C GLY A 193 6.21 -18.16 6.84
N ALA A 194 5.26 -18.51 7.72
CA ALA A 194 3.95 -18.98 7.36
C ALA A 194 2.91 -18.40 8.31
N SER A 195 1.69 -18.19 7.83
CA SER A 195 0.57 -17.80 8.66
C SER A 195 -0.73 -18.47 8.21
N ARG A 196 -1.65 -18.57 9.17
CA ARG A 196 -3.04 -18.98 8.93
C ARG A 196 -3.97 -18.05 9.69
N GLN A 197 -5.05 -17.68 9.05
CA GLN A 197 -6.15 -16.93 9.65
C GLN A 197 -7.47 -17.63 9.31
N ASP A 198 -8.27 -17.89 10.33
CA ASP A 198 -9.63 -18.40 10.21
C ASP A 198 -10.56 -17.42 10.95
N SER A 199 -11.72 -17.10 10.38
CA SER A 199 -12.72 -16.21 11.00
C SER A 199 -14.11 -16.54 10.47
N ASP A 200 -15.12 -16.51 11.34
CA ASP A 200 -16.52 -16.56 10.91
C ASP A 200 -16.96 -15.25 10.23
N GLY A 201 -16.19 -14.18 10.39
CA GLY A 201 -16.46 -12.88 9.78
C GLY A 201 -17.72 -12.17 10.28
N ILE A 202 -18.13 -11.21 9.49
CA ILE A 202 -19.38 -10.46 9.58
C ILE A 202 -20.03 -10.52 8.20
N SER A 203 -21.33 -10.21 8.07
CA SER A 203 -21.95 -10.04 6.76
C SER A 203 -21.25 -8.91 5.98
N SER A 204 -20.91 -9.15 4.74
CA SER A 204 -20.38 -8.13 3.82
C SER A 204 -21.43 -7.07 3.51
N ALA A 205 -22.69 -7.46 3.39
CA ALA A 205 -23.82 -6.54 3.39
C ALA A 205 -24.07 -5.99 4.80
N ALA A 206 -24.44 -4.71 4.89
CA ALA A 206 -24.61 -4.07 6.20
C ALA A 206 -25.75 -4.70 7.01
N ALA A 207 -25.44 -5.25 8.19
CA ALA A 207 -26.41 -5.90 9.08
C ALA A 207 -27.58 -4.97 9.47
N LYS A 208 -27.36 -3.66 9.56
CA LYS A 208 -28.41 -2.66 9.82
C LYS A 208 -29.49 -2.61 8.72
N ASN A 209 -29.18 -3.10 7.52
CA ASN A 209 -30.11 -3.18 6.38
C ASN A 209 -30.86 -4.51 6.32
N GLY A 210 -30.74 -5.37 7.35
CA GLY A 210 -31.44 -6.62 7.46
C GLY A 210 -30.64 -7.85 7.01
N ASN A 211 -29.32 -7.74 6.91
CA ASN A 211 -28.39 -8.78 6.48
C ASN A 211 -27.59 -9.31 7.69
N PRO A 212 -28.08 -10.31 8.43
CA PRO A 212 -27.48 -10.76 9.69
C PRO A 212 -26.52 -11.95 9.55
N GLU A 213 -26.33 -12.49 8.35
CA GLU A 213 -25.47 -13.65 8.17
C GLU A 213 -23.98 -13.32 8.41
N LYS A 214 -23.11 -14.28 8.20
CA LYS A 214 -21.67 -14.12 8.41
C LYS A 214 -20.92 -14.65 7.20
N ASP A 215 -20.04 -13.83 6.68
CA ASP A 215 -19.12 -14.18 5.61
C ASP A 215 -17.80 -14.68 6.19
N GLY A 216 -17.62 -16.00 6.11
CA GLY A 216 -16.42 -16.67 6.60
C GLY A 216 -15.18 -16.32 5.79
N TYR A 217 -14.01 -16.41 6.45
CA TYR A 217 -12.74 -16.13 5.80
C TYR A 217 -11.67 -17.09 6.28
N HIS A 218 -10.96 -17.72 5.35
CA HIS A 218 -9.84 -18.59 5.59
C HIS A 218 -8.67 -18.19 4.72
N ARG A 219 -7.51 -17.93 5.32
CA ARG A 219 -6.29 -17.61 4.59
C ARG A 219 -5.12 -18.43 5.09
N THR A 220 -4.32 -18.96 4.18
CA THR A 220 -3.01 -19.55 4.47
C THR A 220 -1.97 -18.89 3.58
N ASP A 221 -0.85 -18.54 4.15
CA ASP A 221 0.26 -17.97 3.42
C ASP A 221 1.61 -18.57 3.81
N ALA A 222 2.55 -18.54 2.88
CA ALA A 222 3.94 -18.88 3.12
C ALA A 222 4.86 -17.97 2.30
N SER A 223 5.94 -17.54 2.92
CA SER A 223 6.93 -16.69 2.27
C SER A 223 8.35 -17.10 2.62
N SER A 224 9.26 -16.94 1.68
CA SER A 224 10.68 -17.17 1.92
C SER A 224 11.53 -16.14 1.19
N LYS A 225 12.63 -15.73 1.82
CA LYS A 225 13.68 -14.89 1.23
C LYS A 225 15.01 -15.51 1.56
N LEU A 226 15.71 -15.96 0.52
CA LEU A 226 17.00 -16.63 0.60
C LEU A 226 18.04 -15.75 -0.09
N GLY A 227 19.13 -15.45 0.60
CA GLY A 227 20.25 -14.69 0.05
C GLY A 227 21.54 -15.51 0.09
N TRP A 228 22.34 -15.39 -0.95
CA TRP A 228 23.64 -16.02 -1.09
C TRP A 228 24.67 -14.99 -1.54
N THR A 229 25.73 -14.84 -0.75
CA THR A 229 26.82 -13.87 -0.95
C THR A 229 28.15 -14.63 -0.93
N PRO A 230 28.48 -15.35 -2.03
CA PRO A 230 29.69 -16.17 -2.09
C PRO A 230 30.96 -15.32 -2.09
N LEU A 231 30.86 -14.10 -2.59
CA LEU A 231 31.92 -13.09 -2.67
C LEU A 231 31.35 -11.74 -2.21
N ASP A 232 32.18 -10.85 -1.70
CA ASP A 232 31.76 -9.51 -1.26
C ASP A 232 31.21 -8.65 -2.43
N GLU A 233 31.62 -8.99 -3.64
CA GLU A 233 31.21 -8.32 -4.87
C GLU A 233 29.95 -8.90 -5.52
N PHE A 234 29.42 -10.03 -5.03
CA PHE A 234 28.26 -10.69 -5.62
C PHE A 234 27.24 -11.15 -4.58
N GLU A 235 26.01 -10.77 -4.78
CA GLU A 235 24.84 -11.25 -4.01
C GLU A 235 23.77 -11.78 -4.95
N ALA A 236 23.20 -12.95 -4.62
CA ALA A 236 22.01 -13.49 -5.26
C ALA A 236 20.89 -13.66 -4.25
N ASN A 237 19.66 -13.37 -4.66
CA ASN A 237 18.48 -13.52 -3.83
C ASN A 237 17.41 -14.33 -4.56
N LEU A 238 16.69 -15.17 -3.81
CA LEU A 238 15.50 -15.88 -4.26
C LEU A 238 14.37 -15.58 -3.26
N ILE A 239 13.24 -15.11 -3.77
CA ILE A 239 12.08 -14.73 -2.97
C ILE A 239 10.87 -15.49 -3.51
N VAL A 240 10.11 -16.11 -2.61
CA VAL A 240 8.89 -16.83 -2.93
C VAL A 240 7.79 -16.36 -1.99
N HIS A 241 6.63 -16.01 -2.54
CA HIS A 241 5.41 -15.78 -1.81
C HIS A 241 4.31 -16.67 -2.36
N TRP A 242 3.58 -17.31 -1.48
CA TRP A 242 2.38 -18.05 -1.78
C TRP A 242 1.29 -17.62 -0.80
N ASN A 243 0.12 -17.33 -1.33
CA ASN A 243 -1.06 -16.99 -0.55
C ASN A 243 -2.27 -17.69 -1.15
N LYS A 244 -3.09 -18.30 -0.30
CA LYS A 244 -4.38 -18.84 -0.66
C LYS A 244 -5.42 -18.33 0.33
N ALA A 245 -6.53 -17.81 -0.20
CA ALA A 245 -7.69 -17.40 0.58
C ALA A 245 -8.96 -18.03 0.01
N ASP A 246 -9.85 -18.41 0.91
CA ASP A 246 -11.23 -18.82 0.64
C ASP A 246 -12.11 -17.89 1.48
N TYR A 247 -13.16 -17.32 0.89
CA TYR A 247 -14.02 -16.32 1.53
C TYR A 247 -15.46 -16.42 1.04
N ASP A 248 -16.38 -16.15 1.95
CA ASP A 248 -17.78 -15.98 1.61
C ASP A 248 -18.07 -14.51 1.33
N TYR A 249 -19.09 -14.24 0.53
CA TYR A 249 -19.49 -12.87 0.17
C TYR A 249 -20.95 -12.81 -0.24
N ASP A 250 -21.52 -11.62 -0.18
CA ASP A 250 -22.91 -11.35 -0.40
C ASP A 250 -23.28 -11.12 -1.87
N ASP A 251 -24.55 -11.35 -2.20
CA ASP A 251 -25.13 -10.99 -3.49
C ASP A 251 -25.20 -9.46 -3.66
N PHE A 252 -25.28 -9.00 -4.90
CA PHE A 252 -25.55 -7.62 -5.24
C PHE A 252 -26.85 -7.53 -6.02
N MET A 253 -27.96 -7.19 -5.33
CA MET A 253 -29.29 -7.15 -5.92
C MET A 253 -29.93 -5.77 -5.78
N ASN A 254 -30.62 -5.34 -6.83
CA ASN A 254 -31.28 -4.02 -6.85
C ASN A 254 -30.36 -2.87 -6.43
N GLY A 255 -29.08 -2.95 -6.83
CA GLY A 255 -28.09 -1.91 -6.58
C GLY A 255 -27.53 -1.88 -5.16
N ARG A 256 -27.73 -2.92 -4.34
CA ARG A 256 -27.22 -3.01 -2.96
C ARG A 256 -26.73 -4.41 -2.63
N PRO A 257 -25.73 -4.53 -1.75
CA PRO A 257 -25.38 -5.82 -1.16
C PRO A 257 -26.53 -6.36 -0.32
N VAL A 258 -26.81 -7.65 -0.45
CA VAL A 258 -27.82 -8.39 0.31
C VAL A 258 -27.28 -9.79 0.63
N ASP A 259 -27.69 -10.38 1.76
CA ASP A 259 -27.25 -11.73 2.16
C ASP A 259 -27.35 -12.72 0.99
N GLY A 260 -26.28 -13.46 0.73
CA GLY A 260 -26.16 -14.44 -0.35
C GLY A 260 -25.12 -15.51 -0.04
N ASP A 261 -25.45 -16.77 -0.27
CA ASP A 261 -24.55 -17.91 -0.04
C ASP A 261 -23.56 -18.05 -1.20
N ASN A 262 -22.64 -17.08 -1.30
CA ASN A 262 -21.63 -17.05 -2.35
C ASN A 262 -20.23 -17.34 -1.78
N HIS A 263 -19.42 -17.99 -2.58
CA HIS A 263 -18.07 -18.40 -2.18
C HIS A 263 -17.03 -17.97 -3.21
N GLY A 264 -15.96 -17.35 -2.73
CA GLY A 264 -14.80 -16.93 -3.51
C GLY A 264 -13.53 -17.62 -3.06
N SER A 265 -12.61 -17.81 -3.98
CA SER A 265 -11.25 -18.28 -3.70
C SER A 265 -10.21 -17.52 -4.51
N SER A 266 -9.05 -17.31 -3.90
CA SER A 266 -7.90 -16.66 -4.53
C SER A 266 -6.64 -17.45 -4.22
N ASP A 267 -5.79 -17.65 -5.23
CA ASP A 267 -4.48 -18.31 -5.12
C ASP A 267 -3.44 -17.44 -5.84
N LEU A 268 -2.45 -16.94 -5.12
CA LEU A 268 -1.36 -16.12 -5.63
C LEU A 268 -0.03 -16.80 -5.35
N VAL A 269 0.77 -16.97 -6.39
CA VAL A 269 2.16 -17.41 -6.30
C VAL A 269 3.06 -16.38 -6.95
N SER A 270 4.05 -15.90 -6.22
CA SER A 270 5.09 -14.99 -6.73
C SER A 270 6.47 -15.57 -6.51
N LEU A 271 7.27 -15.60 -7.57
CA LEU A 271 8.66 -16.01 -7.55
C LEU A 271 9.52 -14.88 -8.10
N TYR A 272 10.56 -14.49 -7.38
CA TYR A 272 11.55 -13.50 -7.81
C TYR A 272 12.97 -13.98 -7.55
N GLY A 273 13.80 -13.90 -8.58
CA GLY A 273 15.23 -14.16 -8.49
C GLY A 273 16.01 -12.94 -8.95
N GLU A 274 17.07 -12.57 -8.21
CA GLU A 274 17.97 -11.47 -8.61
C GLU A 274 19.43 -11.80 -8.33
N GLY A 275 20.31 -11.25 -9.17
CA GLY A 275 21.75 -11.18 -8.96
C GLY A 275 22.22 -9.74 -8.94
N LYS A 276 23.05 -9.37 -7.98
CA LYS A 276 23.66 -8.03 -7.80
C LYS A 276 25.17 -8.13 -7.81
N GLY A 277 25.81 -7.19 -8.51
CA GLY A 277 27.26 -7.05 -8.54
C GLY A 277 27.73 -5.76 -7.88
N LYS A 278 28.95 -5.76 -7.35
CA LYS A 278 29.70 -4.58 -6.93
C LYS A 278 31.05 -4.59 -7.65
N LEU A 279 31.16 -3.87 -8.74
CA LEU A 279 32.32 -3.86 -9.63
C LEU A 279 33.01 -2.51 -9.56
N LEU A 280 34.28 -2.45 -9.96
CA LEU A 280 35.09 -1.22 -9.95
C LEU A 280 35.09 -0.56 -8.56
N ASP A 281 35.46 -1.30 -7.52
CA ASP A 281 35.43 -0.86 -6.12
C ASP A 281 34.07 -0.32 -5.66
N GLY A 282 32.97 -0.90 -6.22
CA GLY A 282 31.60 -0.52 -5.90
C GLY A 282 31.07 0.70 -6.65
N GLN A 283 31.85 1.28 -7.58
CA GLN A 283 31.39 2.38 -8.43
C GLN A 283 30.36 1.93 -9.47
N TRP A 284 30.38 0.68 -9.88
CA TRP A 284 29.38 0.11 -10.76
C TRP A 284 28.65 -1.05 -10.08
N ARG A 285 27.34 -0.92 -9.97
CA ARG A 285 26.45 -1.91 -9.30
C ARG A 285 25.39 -2.40 -10.28
N PRO A 286 25.72 -3.40 -11.12
CA PRO A 286 24.72 -4.03 -11.99
C PRO A 286 23.78 -4.93 -11.17
N ARG A 287 22.51 -4.99 -11.61
CA ARG A 287 21.47 -5.88 -11.10
C ARG A 287 20.73 -6.51 -12.28
N LEU A 288 20.52 -7.83 -12.23
CA LEU A 288 19.65 -8.57 -13.13
C LEU A 288 18.61 -9.27 -12.26
N GLY A 289 17.32 -9.05 -12.54
CA GLY A 289 16.22 -9.66 -11.82
C GLY A 289 15.15 -10.22 -12.74
N GLY A 290 14.51 -11.31 -12.33
CA GLY A 290 13.38 -11.90 -13.04
C GLY A 290 12.28 -12.32 -12.08
N SER A 291 11.03 -12.03 -12.43
CA SER A 291 9.85 -12.40 -11.66
C SER A 291 8.82 -13.16 -12.48
N TRP A 292 8.08 -14.00 -11.77
CA TRP A 292 6.95 -14.77 -12.27
C TRP A 292 5.83 -14.70 -11.21
N VAL A 293 4.64 -14.21 -11.58
CA VAL A 293 3.48 -14.09 -10.70
C VAL A 293 2.28 -14.71 -11.37
N SER A 294 1.65 -15.68 -10.71
CA SER A 294 0.39 -16.27 -11.14
C SER A 294 -0.69 -15.96 -10.12
N GLN A 295 -1.83 -15.48 -10.60
CA GLN A 295 -3.02 -15.25 -9.78
C GLN A 295 -4.20 -16.00 -10.40
N LYS A 296 -4.96 -16.69 -9.54
CA LYS A 296 -6.18 -17.41 -9.91
C LYS A 296 -7.28 -17.03 -8.95
N ARG A 297 -8.42 -16.63 -9.48
CA ARG A 297 -9.62 -16.35 -8.69
C ARG A 297 -10.79 -17.13 -9.23
N LYS A 298 -11.64 -17.60 -8.32
CA LYS A 298 -12.90 -18.27 -8.66
C LYS A 298 -13.96 -17.76 -7.73
N ASP A 299 -15.11 -17.42 -8.30
CA ASP A 299 -16.26 -16.99 -7.55
C ASP A 299 -17.46 -17.85 -7.97
N THR A 300 -18.18 -18.35 -6.98
CA THR A 300 -19.39 -19.17 -7.15
C THR A 300 -20.52 -18.45 -6.44
N SER A 301 -21.59 -18.15 -7.15
CA SER A 301 -22.75 -17.46 -6.60
C SER A 301 -24.05 -18.13 -7.02
N SER A 302 -25.14 -17.72 -6.38
CA SER A 302 -26.49 -18.15 -6.73
C SER A 302 -26.89 -17.84 -8.19
N VAL A 303 -26.24 -16.84 -8.79
CA VAL A 303 -26.54 -16.36 -10.14
C VAL A 303 -25.51 -16.81 -11.20
N GLY A 304 -24.35 -17.34 -10.80
CA GLY A 304 -23.35 -17.82 -11.74
C GLY A 304 -21.96 -18.05 -11.14
N ASN A 305 -21.08 -18.55 -11.96
CA ASN A 305 -19.68 -18.83 -11.59
C ASN A 305 -18.74 -17.98 -12.44
N SER A 306 -17.68 -17.49 -11.84
CA SER A 306 -16.61 -16.83 -12.58
C SER A 306 -15.24 -17.41 -12.25
N SER A 307 -14.34 -17.38 -13.21
CA SER A 307 -12.92 -17.69 -13.02
C SER A 307 -12.06 -16.68 -13.74
N PHE A 308 -10.95 -16.31 -13.10
CA PHE A 308 -9.95 -15.38 -13.63
C PHE A 308 -8.58 -15.99 -13.41
N ASP A 309 -7.85 -16.19 -14.49
CA ASP A 309 -6.48 -16.69 -14.46
C ASP A 309 -5.55 -15.65 -15.08
N SER A 310 -4.52 -15.25 -14.36
CA SER A 310 -3.53 -14.31 -14.87
C SER A 310 -2.09 -14.75 -14.59
N LEU A 311 -1.20 -14.27 -15.45
CA LEU A 311 0.24 -14.51 -15.36
C LEU A 311 0.97 -13.23 -15.72
N LEU A 312 1.91 -12.80 -14.87
CA LEU A 312 2.82 -11.70 -15.10
C LEU A 312 4.26 -12.22 -15.02
N GLN A 313 5.06 -11.95 -16.06
CA GLN A 313 6.47 -12.28 -16.12
C GLN A 313 7.27 -11.02 -16.42
N LYS A 314 8.38 -10.81 -15.72
CA LYS A 314 9.23 -9.64 -15.93
C LYS A 314 10.69 -10.03 -15.85
N LEU A 315 11.49 -9.46 -16.76
CA LEU A 315 12.95 -9.46 -16.70
C LEU A 315 13.41 -8.00 -16.65
N GLU A 316 14.29 -7.68 -15.71
CA GLU A 316 14.82 -6.33 -15.51
C GLU A 316 16.33 -6.37 -15.39
N TRP A 317 17.00 -5.47 -16.12
CA TRP A 317 18.42 -5.19 -15.98
C TRP A 317 18.61 -3.73 -15.60
N GLN A 318 19.28 -3.48 -14.47
CA GLN A 318 19.58 -2.14 -13.95
C GLN A 318 21.07 -2.00 -13.69
N ASN A 319 21.59 -0.80 -13.91
CA ASN A 319 22.96 -0.42 -13.62
C ASN A 319 22.97 0.88 -12.83
N ASP A 320 23.60 0.85 -11.67
CA ASP A 320 23.84 2.04 -10.87
C ASP A 320 25.34 2.39 -10.95
N VAL A 321 25.65 3.60 -11.39
CA VAL A 321 27.03 4.11 -11.53
C VAL A 321 27.23 5.27 -10.57
N TYR A 322 28.13 5.09 -9.63
CA TYR A 322 28.51 6.09 -8.61
C TYR A 322 29.67 6.93 -9.12
N LEU A 323 29.40 8.17 -9.45
CA LEU A 323 30.41 9.15 -9.93
C LEU A 323 30.87 10.02 -8.76
N GLY A 324 31.72 9.45 -7.90
CA GLY A 324 32.07 10.01 -6.60
C GLY A 324 30.91 9.97 -5.60
N ASP A 325 30.98 10.86 -4.59
CA ASP A 325 30.01 10.91 -3.50
C ASP A 325 28.75 11.72 -3.85
N ALA A 326 28.81 12.49 -4.94
CA ALA A 326 27.82 13.51 -5.27
C ALA A 326 26.82 13.07 -6.33
N ASN A 327 27.12 12.03 -7.11
CA ASN A 327 26.28 11.70 -8.25
C ASN A 327 26.10 10.19 -8.40
N ILE A 328 24.84 9.76 -8.63
CA ILE A 328 24.47 8.38 -8.93
C ILE A 328 23.62 8.38 -10.20
N VAL A 329 24.13 7.76 -11.25
CA VAL A 329 23.38 7.55 -12.49
C VAL A 329 22.86 6.13 -12.52
N THR A 330 21.53 5.99 -12.64
CA THR A 330 20.85 4.71 -12.81
C THR A 330 20.32 4.61 -14.23
N ALA A 331 20.58 3.49 -14.91
CA ALA A 331 19.98 3.17 -16.19
C ALA A 331 19.50 1.71 -16.21
N GLY A 332 18.36 1.46 -16.83
CA GLY A 332 17.80 0.11 -16.89
C GLY A 332 16.94 -0.16 -18.11
N ALA A 333 16.74 -1.44 -18.36
CA ALA A 333 15.82 -1.97 -19.37
C ALA A 333 14.97 -3.08 -18.77
N GLU A 334 13.72 -3.17 -19.21
CA GLU A 334 12.74 -4.15 -18.75
C GLU A 334 11.99 -4.77 -19.93
N ILE A 335 11.67 -6.04 -19.81
CA ILE A 335 10.69 -6.72 -20.64
C ILE A 335 9.66 -7.32 -19.68
N GLN A 336 8.39 -7.00 -19.89
CA GLN A 336 7.27 -7.55 -19.14
C GLN A 336 6.27 -8.16 -20.11
N GLU A 337 5.78 -9.33 -19.74
CA GLU A 337 4.68 -9.99 -20.43
C GLU A 337 3.61 -10.32 -19.39
N GLU A 338 2.40 -9.96 -19.68
CA GLU A 338 1.23 -10.30 -18.89
C GLU A 338 0.18 -10.99 -19.76
N SER A 339 -0.48 -11.97 -19.20
CA SER A 339 -1.57 -12.67 -19.86
C SER A 339 -2.72 -12.88 -18.90
N ALA A 340 -3.93 -12.86 -19.43
CA ALA A 340 -5.15 -13.09 -18.68
C ALA A 340 -6.19 -13.83 -19.52
N GLU A 341 -7.04 -14.59 -18.83
CA GLU A 341 -8.25 -15.19 -19.36
C GLU A 341 -9.35 -15.15 -18.29
N SER A 342 -10.60 -15.10 -18.71
CA SER A 342 -11.72 -15.19 -17.79
C SER A 342 -12.90 -15.93 -18.39
N THR A 343 -13.68 -16.56 -17.52
CA THR A 343 -14.95 -17.20 -17.88
C THR A 343 -15.99 -16.79 -16.86
N TYR A 344 -17.18 -16.41 -17.33
CA TYR A 344 -18.36 -16.19 -16.51
C TYR A 344 -19.51 -17.03 -17.06
N GLU A 345 -20.12 -17.85 -16.22
CA GLU A 345 -21.23 -18.72 -16.56
C GLU A 345 -22.46 -18.38 -15.68
N SER A 346 -23.58 -18.06 -16.31
CA SER A 346 -24.81 -17.70 -15.61
C SER A 346 -26.02 -18.17 -16.40
N PHE A 347 -26.90 -18.96 -15.78
CA PHE A 347 -28.18 -19.44 -16.37
C PHE A 347 -28.04 -19.99 -17.81
N GLY A 348 -26.92 -20.67 -18.11
CA GLY A 348 -26.63 -21.23 -19.43
C GLY A 348 -26.05 -20.24 -20.45
N PHE A 349 -25.86 -19.00 -20.05
CA PHE A 349 -25.04 -18.02 -20.79
C PHE A 349 -23.58 -18.18 -20.37
N VAL A 350 -22.68 -18.16 -21.32
CA VAL A 350 -21.24 -18.19 -21.09
C VAL A 350 -20.63 -16.94 -21.73
N ASP A 351 -20.00 -16.11 -20.90
CA ASP A 351 -19.13 -15.02 -21.34
C ASP A 351 -17.69 -15.43 -21.08
N GLN A 352 -16.91 -15.52 -22.13
CA GLN A 352 -15.52 -15.97 -22.06
C GLN A 352 -14.64 -15.07 -22.89
N PHE A 353 -13.55 -14.59 -22.32
CA PHE A 353 -12.45 -14.11 -23.12
C PHE A 353 -11.25 -15.06 -23.00
N ASP A 354 -10.84 -15.59 -24.15
CA ASP A 354 -9.70 -16.48 -24.26
C ASP A 354 -8.42 -15.75 -23.88
N ARG A 355 -7.41 -16.51 -23.47
CA ARG A 355 -6.12 -15.97 -23.05
C ARG A 355 -5.58 -14.93 -24.03
N LYS A 356 -5.42 -13.72 -23.55
CA LYS A 356 -4.79 -12.60 -24.22
C LYS A 356 -3.48 -12.26 -23.56
N THR A 357 -2.58 -11.67 -24.33
CA THR A 357 -1.24 -11.33 -23.85
C THR A 357 -0.91 -9.91 -24.28
N ALA A 358 -0.35 -9.12 -23.36
CA ALA A 358 0.28 -7.84 -23.63
C ALA A 358 1.76 -7.89 -23.29
N ARG A 359 2.59 -7.35 -24.16
CA ARG A 359 4.03 -7.28 -23.95
C ARG A 359 4.49 -5.84 -23.93
N ARG A 360 5.30 -5.49 -22.93
CA ARG A 360 5.93 -4.19 -22.76
C ARG A 360 7.45 -4.32 -22.80
N ARG A 361 8.11 -3.43 -23.53
CA ARG A 361 9.56 -3.22 -23.53
C ARG A 361 9.85 -1.81 -23.08
N SER A 362 10.76 -1.64 -22.15
CA SER A 362 11.00 -0.35 -21.51
C SER A 362 12.48 -0.07 -21.37
N ALA A 363 12.81 1.22 -21.44
CA ALA A 363 14.13 1.73 -21.06
C ALA A 363 13.96 2.98 -20.19
N TYR A 364 14.77 3.12 -19.15
CA TYR A 364 14.73 4.26 -18.25
C TYR A 364 16.13 4.69 -17.83
N ALA A 365 16.26 5.97 -17.50
CA ALA A 365 17.45 6.52 -16.88
C ALA A 365 17.07 7.57 -15.83
N GLN A 366 17.89 7.66 -14.78
CA GLN A 366 17.74 8.61 -13.68
C GLN A 366 19.09 9.08 -13.22
N ASP A 367 19.18 10.36 -12.88
CA ASP A 367 20.35 10.98 -12.24
C ASP A 367 19.95 11.50 -10.85
N ILE A 368 20.80 11.21 -9.85
CA ILE A 368 20.70 11.72 -8.48
C ILE A 368 21.95 12.55 -8.25
N LEU A 369 21.79 13.87 -8.27
CA LEU A 369 22.88 14.82 -8.10
C LEU A 369 22.74 15.57 -6.78
N THR A 370 23.76 15.47 -5.93
CA THR A 370 23.85 16.22 -4.65
C THR A 370 24.95 17.28 -4.75
N THR A 371 24.57 18.54 -4.63
CA THR A 371 25.50 19.68 -4.66
C THR A 371 25.30 20.50 -3.40
N GLY A 372 26.15 20.29 -2.40
CA GLY A 372 25.99 20.90 -1.08
C GLY A 372 24.65 20.52 -0.44
N PRO A 373 23.79 21.51 -0.08
CA PRO A 373 22.48 21.23 0.53
C PRO A 373 21.39 20.83 -0.47
N LEU A 374 21.65 20.96 -1.78
CA LEU A 374 20.69 20.66 -2.84
C LEU A 374 20.91 19.24 -3.37
N THR A 375 19.87 18.41 -3.31
CA THR A 375 19.78 17.14 -4.03
C THR A 375 18.69 17.26 -5.09
N THR A 376 19.01 16.88 -6.33
CA THR A 376 18.06 16.85 -7.44
C THR A 376 18.03 15.45 -8.03
N ILE A 377 16.84 14.88 -8.16
CA ILE A 377 16.60 13.64 -8.89
C ILE A 377 15.89 14.01 -10.18
N ALA A 378 16.42 13.58 -11.32
CA ALA A 378 15.78 13.76 -12.62
C ALA A 378 15.84 12.46 -13.40
N GLY A 379 14.76 12.09 -14.07
CA GLY A 379 14.72 10.85 -14.84
C GLY A 379 13.67 10.86 -15.94
N GLY A 380 13.85 9.92 -16.87
CA GLY A 380 12.94 9.67 -17.98
C GLY A 380 12.83 8.18 -18.29
N ARG A 381 11.70 7.78 -18.87
CA ARG A 381 11.38 6.42 -19.27
C ARG A 381 10.59 6.42 -20.56
N VAL A 382 10.81 5.39 -21.35
CA VAL A 382 10.04 5.08 -22.56
C VAL A 382 9.53 3.66 -22.44
N ASP A 383 8.22 3.47 -22.67
CA ASP A 383 7.51 2.19 -22.65
C ASP A 383 6.87 1.94 -24.01
N SER A 384 7.22 0.84 -24.66
CA SER A 384 6.65 0.42 -25.95
C SER A 384 5.81 -0.84 -25.70
N TYR A 385 4.55 -0.77 -26.08
CA TYR A 385 3.58 -1.87 -26.02
C TYR A 385 3.30 -2.42 -27.42
N ASP A 386 2.88 -3.67 -27.47
CA ASP A 386 2.44 -4.27 -28.75
C ASP A 386 1.00 -3.85 -29.13
N SER A 387 0.23 -3.25 -28.19
CA SER A 387 -1.21 -2.95 -28.34
C SER A 387 -1.56 -1.47 -28.53
N PHE A 388 -0.65 -0.53 -28.21
CA PHE A 388 -0.86 0.91 -28.38
C PHE A 388 0.46 1.66 -28.60
N GLU A 389 0.40 2.98 -28.80
CA GLU A 389 1.58 3.80 -29.05
C GLU A 389 2.56 3.82 -27.89
N THR A 390 3.80 4.24 -28.17
CA THR A 390 4.87 4.34 -27.18
C THR A 390 4.60 5.50 -26.23
N GLU A 391 4.65 5.21 -24.92
CA GLU A 391 4.49 6.20 -23.86
C GLU A 391 5.85 6.67 -23.33
N SER A 392 5.93 7.95 -23.01
CA SER A 392 7.12 8.57 -22.42
C SER A 392 6.78 9.32 -21.16
N THR A 393 7.51 9.03 -20.07
CA THR A 393 7.31 9.70 -18.79
C THR A 393 8.61 10.28 -18.27
N TRP A 394 8.50 11.34 -17.49
CA TRP A 394 9.65 11.99 -16.85
C TRP A 394 9.28 12.59 -15.50
N ARG A 395 10.29 12.80 -14.65
CA ARG A 395 10.12 13.48 -13.37
C ARG A 395 11.34 14.25 -12.95
N VAL A 396 11.13 15.28 -12.11
CA VAL A 396 12.19 16.05 -11.43
C VAL A 396 11.79 16.23 -9.97
N VAL A 397 12.75 15.98 -9.06
CA VAL A 397 12.51 16.02 -7.60
C VAL A 397 13.66 16.77 -6.93
N PRO A 398 13.57 18.10 -6.76
CA PRO A 398 14.50 18.87 -5.96
C PRO A 398 14.23 18.73 -4.46
N SER A 399 15.27 18.68 -3.66
CA SER A 399 15.21 18.85 -2.20
C SER A 399 16.36 19.72 -1.71
N TYR A 400 16.12 20.58 -0.73
CA TYR A 400 17.10 21.49 -0.17
C TYR A 400 17.13 21.39 1.35
N ASP A 401 18.26 20.96 1.90
CA ASP A 401 18.46 20.72 3.32
C ASP A 401 19.19 21.89 4.00
N LEU A 402 18.49 22.62 4.86
CA LEU A 402 19.06 23.64 5.75
C LEU A 402 19.47 23.00 7.09
N ALA A 403 20.65 22.35 7.11
CA ALA A 403 21.13 21.62 8.27
C ALA A 403 21.22 22.49 9.54
N ALA A 404 21.52 23.79 9.40
CA ALA A 404 21.63 24.72 10.54
C ALA A 404 20.31 24.89 11.31
N THR A 405 19.17 24.76 10.64
CA THR A 405 17.83 24.90 11.24
C THR A 405 17.07 23.59 11.36
N GLY A 406 17.57 22.51 10.72
CA GLY A 406 16.86 21.24 10.60
C GLY A 406 15.64 21.33 9.68
N THR A 407 15.65 22.27 8.72
CA THR A 407 14.55 22.50 7.76
C THR A 407 14.91 21.86 6.44
N ARG A 408 13.95 21.14 5.84
CA ARG A 408 14.04 20.60 4.48
C ARG A 408 12.90 21.15 3.64
N PHE A 409 13.24 21.72 2.49
CA PHE A 409 12.30 21.99 1.41
C PHE A 409 12.36 20.86 0.39
N LYS A 410 11.22 20.42 -0.09
CA LYS A 410 11.12 19.36 -1.09
C LYS A 410 10.03 19.69 -2.10
N GLY A 411 10.17 19.14 -3.29
CA GLY A 411 9.17 19.26 -4.33
C GLY A 411 9.33 18.15 -5.35
N SER A 412 8.28 17.86 -6.08
CA SER A 412 8.30 16.93 -7.19
C SER A 412 7.40 17.43 -8.31
N TYR A 413 7.77 17.13 -9.53
CA TYR A 413 6.90 17.21 -10.70
C TYR A 413 7.16 15.95 -11.54
N GLY A 414 6.08 15.30 -11.99
CA GLY A 414 6.21 14.11 -12.82
C GLY A 414 4.98 13.83 -13.66
N THR A 415 5.17 12.97 -14.66
CA THR A 415 4.11 12.43 -15.50
C THR A 415 3.95 10.94 -15.22
N GLY A 416 2.74 10.42 -15.46
CA GLY A 416 2.43 9.00 -15.30
C GLY A 416 1.47 8.55 -16.38
N PHE A 417 1.38 7.23 -16.57
CA PHE A 417 0.37 6.62 -17.43
C PHE A 417 -0.06 5.27 -16.86
N LYS A 418 -1.22 4.80 -17.32
CA LYS A 418 -1.72 3.46 -17.05
C LYS A 418 -2.19 2.81 -18.34
N ALA A 419 -1.70 1.62 -18.63
CA ALA A 419 -2.15 0.83 -19.77
C ALA A 419 -3.60 0.35 -19.56
N PRO A 420 -4.44 0.27 -20.60
CA PRO A 420 -5.71 -0.43 -20.52
C PRO A 420 -5.48 -1.88 -20.08
N SER A 421 -6.30 -2.42 -19.17
CA SER A 421 -6.21 -3.83 -18.78
C SER A 421 -6.62 -4.77 -19.92
N LEU A 422 -6.19 -6.03 -19.87
CA LEU A 422 -6.60 -7.03 -20.87
C LEU A 422 -8.12 -7.23 -20.86
N PHE A 423 -8.78 -7.08 -19.70
CA PHE A 423 -10.23 -7.10 -19.58
C PHE A 423 -10.88 -5.90 -20.28
N GLN A 424 -10.36 -4.69 -20.09
CA GLN A 424 -10.86 -3.48 -20.75
C GLN A 424 -10.69 -3.52 -22.28
N LEU A 425 -9.67 -4.21 -22.78
CA LEU A 425 -9.42 -4.33 -24.22
C LEU A 425 -10.27 -5.44 -24.89
N TYR A 426 -10.40 -6.60 -24.23
CA TYR A 426 -10.78 -7.84 -24.93
C TYR A 426 -12.00 -8.57 -24.38
N SER A 427 -12.56 -8.16 -23.22
CA SER A 427 -13.82 -8.73 -22.71
C SER A 427 -15.01 -8.39 -23.64
N THR A 428 -16.15 -9.01 -23.39
CA THR A 428 -17.42 -8.67 -24.09
C THR A 428 -17.75 -7.17 -23.98
N TYR A 429 -17.34 -6.50 -22.91
CA TYR A 429 -17.49 -5.07 -22.69
C TYR A 429 -16.26 -4.26 -23.13
N GLY A 430 -15.26 -4.91 -23.66
CA GLY A 430 -13.99 -4.31 -24.02
C GLY A 430 -14.03 -3.49 -25.29
N SER A 431 -13.03 -2.62 -25.43
CA SER A 431 -12.77 -1.80 -26.62
C SER A 431 -11.28 -1.90 -26.97
N PRO A 432 -10.90 -2.52 -28.09
CA PRO A 432 -9.49 -2.67 -28.48
C PRO A 432 -8.79 -1.36 -28.83
N ASP A 433 -9.54 -0.29 -29.06
CA ASP A 433 -9.03 1.03 -29.48
C ASP A 433 -8.79 1.98 -28.29
N LEU A 434 -8.79 1.46 -27.04
CA LEU A 434 -8.52 2.28 -25.85
C LEU A 434 -7.09 2.82 -25.84
N ASN A 435 -6.98 4.11 -25.52
CA ASN A 435 -5.71 4.75 -25.23
C ASN A 435 -5.29 4.55 -23.77
N PRO A 436 -4.01 4.66 -23.42
CA PRO A 436 -3.57 4.74 -22.04
C PRO A 436 -4.18 5.93 -21.30
N GLU A 437 -4.50 5.75 -20.02
CA GLU A 437 -4.76 6.87 -19.12
C GLU A 437 -3.46 7.63 -18.87
N THR A 438 -3.50 8.95 -18.75
CA THR A 438 -2.32 9.77 -18.47
C THR A 438 -2.49 10.64 -17.25
N SER A 439 -1.38 11.02 -16.61
CA SER A 439 -1.40 11.95 -15.48
C SER A 439 -0.22 12.91 -15.47
N LYS A 440 -0.45 14.05 -14.81
CA LYS A 440 0.57 15.03 -14.43
C LYS A 440 0.34 15.39 -12.97
N GLY A 441 1.42 15.45 -12.19
CA GLY A 441 1.28 15.79 -10.79
C GLY A 441 2.50 16.52 -10.27
N TRP A 442 2.27 17.39 -9.29
CA TRP A 442 3.34 18.07 -8.56
C TRP A 442 3.03 18.15 -7.09
N ASP A 443 4.07 18.22 -6.29
CA ASP A 443 3.95 18.57 -4.88
C ASP A 443 5.08 19.49 -4.43
N ALA A 444 4.81 20.25 -3.36
CA ALA A 444 5.80 21.07 -2.67
C ALA A 444 5.56 21.00 -1.17
N GLY A 445 6.63 20.82 -0.40
CA GLY A 445 6.51 20.64 1.03
C GLY A 445 7.72 21.14 1.82
N VAL A 446 7.49 21.26 3.12
CA VAL A 446 8.51 21.60 4.10
C VAL A 446 8.45 20.61 5.25
N GLU A 447 9.60 20.12 5.65
CA GLU A 447 9.79 19.30 6.85
C GLU A 447 10.68 20.06 7.84
N GLN A 448 10.34 19.99 9.11
CA GLN A 448 11.10 20.66 10.16
C GLN A 448 11.40 19.68 11.29
N THR A 449 12.67 19.49 11.56
CA THR A 449 13.14 18.80 12.76
C THR A 449 13.47 19.85 13.84
N VAL A 450 12.93 19.65 15.03
CA VAL A 450 13.05 20.60 16.17
C VAL A 450 13.55 19.88 17.41
N ALA A 451 14.20 20.64 18.30
CA ALA A 451 14.59 20.22 19.64
C ALA A 451 15.43 18.92 19.67
N GLY A 452 16.51 18.88 18.91
CA GLY A 452 17.44 17.73 18.92
C GLY A 452 16.82 16.42 18.44
N ASN A 453 15.92 16.49 17.46
CA ASN A 453 15.17 15.36 16.87
C ASN A 453 14.02 14.80 17.73
N PHE A 454 13.52 15.55 18.73
CA PHE A 454 12.34 15.14 19.47
C PHE A 454 11.04 15.34 18.70
N VAL A 455 11.02 16.28 17.75
CA VAL A 455 9.85 16.64 16.96
C VAL A 455 10.26 16.70 15.49
N LEU A 456 9.52 15.98 14.67
CA LEU A 456 9.54 16.09 13.22
C LEU A 456 8.13 16.43 12.76
N VAL A 457 7.98 17.54 12.05
CA VAL A 457 6.71 17.95 11.44
C VAL A 457 6.90 18.19 9.96
N GLY A 458 5.85 17.98 9.19
CA GLY A 458 5.88 18.25 7.76
C GLY A 458 4.52 18.72 7.25
N VAL A 459 4.56 19.54 6.20
CA VAL A 459 3.40 19.92 5.41
C VAL A 459 3.76 19.82 3.93
N THR A 460 2.83 19.27 3.13
CA THR A 460 2.99 19.14 1.69
C THR A 460 1.67 19.51 1.02
N TYR A 461 1.71 20.40 0.05
CA TYR A 461 0.62 20.64 -0.89
C TYR A 461 0.84 19.75 -2.13
N PHE A 462 -0.23 19.23 -2.70
CA PHE A 462 -0.18 18.42 -3.92
C PHE A 462 -1.32 18.77 -4.88
N GLU A 463 -1.08 18.53 -6.17
CA GLU A 463 -2.08 18.62 -7.23
C GLU A 463 -1.76 17.58 -8.32
N ASN A 464 -2.79 16.84 -8.75
CA ASN A 464 -2.69 15.85 -9.82
C ASN A 464 -3.85 16.05 -10.81
N GLN A 465 -3.57 15.90 -12.09
CA GLN A 465 -4.51 15.88 -13.19
C GLN A 465 -4.45 14.51 -13.87
N PHE A 466 -5.61 13.98 -14.20
CA PHE A 466 -5.78 12.69 -14.85
C PHE A 466 -6.62 12.90 -16.10
N ASP A 467 -6.07 12.50 -17.24
CA ASP A 467 -6.69 12.63 -18.55
C ASP A 467 -6.90 11.23 -19.15
N ASP A 468 -7.86 11.14 -20.09
CA ASP A 468 -8.18 9.91 -20.83
C ASP A 468 -8.54 8.71 -19.93
N LEU A 469 -9.18 8.98 -18.78
CA LEU A 469 -9.57 7.93 -17.85
C LEU A 469 -10.55 6.96 -18.51
N ILE A 470 -10.29 5.66 -18.34
CA ILE A 470 -11.10 4.58 -18.89
C ILE A 470 -12.25 4.29 -17.94
N ASP A 471 -13.46 4.48 -18.42
CA ASP A 471 -14.69 4.22 -17.68
C ASP A 471 -15.69 3.46 -18.55
N TYR A 472 -16.72 2.88 -17.92
CA TYR A 472 -17.75 2.13 -18.61
C TYR A 472 -18.85 3.06 -19.12
N ASP A 473 -19.05 3.08 -20.42
CA ASP A 473 -20.11 3.86 -21.06
C ASP A 473 -21.40 3.03 -21.14
N PHE A 474 -22.39 3.38 -20.34
CA PHE A 474 -23.70 2.73 -20.32
C PHE A 474 -24.53 2.94 -21.61
N VAL A 475 -24.15 3.86 -22.48
CA VAL A 475 -24.82 4.11 -23.76
C VAL A 475 -24.31 3.11 -24.81
N THR A 476 -23.01 2.97 -24.91
CA THR A 476 -22.37 2.07 -25.88
C THR A 476 -22.18 0.65 -25.31
N MET A 477 -22.35 0.46 -24.01
CA MET A 477 -22.10 -0.77 -23.28
C MET A 477 -20.66 -1.27 -23.43
N LYS A 478 -19.71 -0.33 -23.51
CA LYS A 478 -18.27 -0.57 -23.70
C LYS A 478 -17.42 0.32 -22.81
N TYR A 479 -16.18 -0.11 -22.56
CA TYR A 479 -15.17 0.76 -21.97
C TYR A 479 -14.70 1.81 -22.99
N GLY A 480 -14.50 3.05 -22.52
CA GLY A 480 -14.05 4.19 -23.32
C GLY A 480 -13.18 5.14 -22.51
N ASN A 481 -12.33 5.92 -23.17
CA ASN A 481 -11.59 7.03 -22.56
C ASN A 481 -12.53 8.25 -22.46
N ILE A 482 -13.40 8.26 -21.48
CA ILE A 482 -14.54 9.20 -21.39
C ILE A 482 -14.50 10.07 -20.13
N SER A 483 -13.48 9.94 -19.27
CA SER A 483 -13.45 10.66 -18.00
C SER A 483 -12.14 11.42 -17.81
N GLN A 484 -12.19 12.49 -17.02
CA GLN A 484 -11.06 13.29 -16.58
C GLN A 484 -11.24 13.65 -15.12
N ALA A 485 -10.15 13.72 -14.36
CA ALA A 485 -10.23 14.06 -12.94
C ALA A 485 -9.08 14.98 -12.51
N GLU A 486 -9.35 15.77 -11.48
CA GLU A 486 -8.37 16.57 -10.76
C GLU A 486 -8.42 16.28 -9.28
N THR A 487 -7.27 16.17 -8.64
CA THR A 487 -7.17 16.03 -7.19
C THR A 487 -6.13 17.00 -6.66
N ARG A 488 -6.44 17.66 -5.53
CA ARG A 488 -5.52 18.57 -4.86
C ARG A 488 -5.74 18.54 -3.36
N GLY A 489 -4.70 18.90 -2.60
CA GLY A 489 -4.86 18.87 -1.16
C GLY A 489 -3.62 19.21 -0.38
N VAL A 490 -3.74 19.03 0.93
CA VAL A 490 -2.67 19.28 1.90
C VAL A 490 -2.52 18.05 2.78
N GLU A 491 -1.30 17.59 2.91
CA GLU A 491 -0.89 16.55 3.85
C GLU A 491 -0.06 17.20 4.96
N THR A 492 -0.37 16.90 6.22
CA THR A 492 0.48 17.27 7.35
C THR A 492 0.75 16.08 8.23
N PHE A 493 1.92 16.04 8.82
CA PHE A 493 2.23 15.03 9.82
C PHE A 493 3.09 15.60 10.94
N ALA A 494 3.03 14.95 12.10
CA ALA A 494 3.88 15.22 13.24
C ALA A 494 4.30 13.91 13.90
N THR A 495 5.59 13.77 14.20
CA THR A 495 6.12 12.72 15.07
C THR A 495 6.80 13.40 16.25
N VAL A 496 6.35 13.07 17.47
CA VAL A 496 6.83 13.68 18.71
C VAL A 496 7.31 12.57 19.65
N LYS A 497 8.57 12.60 20.05
CA LYS A 497 9.19 11.67 21.00
C LYS A 497 9.91 12.44 22.11
N PRO A 498 9.18 13.07 23.04
CA PRO A 498 9.76 13.93 24.05
C PRO A 498 10.60 13.17 25.07
N VAL A 499 10.27 11.92 25.29
CA VAL A 499 11.02 10.93 26.08
C VAL A 499 11.01 9.60 25.36
N LYS A 500 11.94 8.71 25.70
CA LYS A 500 12.06 7.39 25.05
C LYS A 500 10.83 6.49 25.23
N GLU A 501 10.05 6.74 26.27
CA GLU A 501 8.85 5.97 26.62
C GLU A 501 7.61 6.43 25.86
N LEU A 502 7.58 7.66 25.32
CA LEU A 502 6.41 8.26 24.66
C LEU A 502 6.69 8.54 23.19
N SER A 503 5.86 7.99 22.33
CA SER A 503 5.82 8.29 20.89
C SER A 503 4.41 8.71 20.51
N VAL A 504 4.28 9.89 19.89
CA VAL A 504 3.03 10.40 19.33
C VAL A 504 3.25 10.61 17.83
N ARG A 505 2.39 10.02 17.02
CA ARG A 505 2.34 10.21 15.57
C ARG A 505 0.95 10.75 15.23
N ALA A 506 0.90 11.84 14.50
CA ALA A 506 -0.35 12.43 14.02
C ALA A 506 -0.22 12.73 12.53
N ALA A 507 -1.30 12.56 11.79
CA ALA A 507 -1.40 12.99 10.41
C ALA A 507 -2.78 13.57 10.13
N TYR A 508 -2.81 14.55 9.24
CA TYR A 508 -4.03 15.11 8.68
C TYR A 508 -3.89 15.23 7.17
N THR A 509 -4.92 14.86 6.46
CA THR A 509 -5.01 15.02 5.01
C THR A 509 -6.31 15.72 4.67
N TYR A 510 -6.21 16.79 3.91
CA TYR A 510 -7.31 17.37 3.16
C TYR A 510 -7.15 17.01 1.69
N THR A 511 -8.18 16.42 1.07
CA THR A 511 -8.19 16.06 -0.35
C THR A 511 -9.47 16.57 -0.99
N ASP A 512 -9.35 17.44 -1.97
CA ASP A 512 -10.42 17.87 -2.85
C ASP A 512 -10.27 17.14 -4.18
N THR A 513 -11.38 16.59 -4.70
CA THR A 513 -11.38 15.80 -5.94
C THR A 513 -12.54 16.23 -6.80
N GLU A 514 -12.33 16.28 -8.12
CA GLU A 514 -13.33 16.72 -9.10
C GLU A 514 -13.26 15.83 -10.35
N ASN A 515 -14.38 15.27 -10.74
CA ASN A 515 -14.57 14.76 -12.11
C ASN A 515 -14.76 15.98 -13.01
N LYS A 516 -13.87 16.22 -13.95
CA LYS A 516 -13.87 17.42 -14.79
C LYS A 516 -14.98 17.44 -15.85
N ILE A 517 -15.62 16.29 -16.08
CA ILE A 517 -16.74 16.18 -17.02
C ILE A 517 -18.06 16.54 -16.34
N THR A 518 -18.28 16.03 -15.12
CA THR A 518 -19.55 16.24 -14.39
C THR A 518 -19.49 17.36 -13.36
N GLY A 519 -18.29 17.73 -12.88
CA GLY A 519 -18.08 18.68 -11.79
C GLY A 519 -18.27 18.07 -10.40
N ASP A 520 -18.51 16.77 -10.30
CA ASP A 520 -18.78 16.08 -9.04
C ASP A 520 -17.49 15.67 -8.33
N GLN A 521 -17.58 15.46 -7.01
CA GLN A 521 -16.53 14.84 -6.23
C GLN A 521 -16.40 13.35 -6.60
N LEU A 522 -15.16 12.85 -6.70
CA LEU A 522 -14.91 11.42 -6.92
C LEU A 522 -15.44 10.59 -5.73
N LEU A 523 -15.99 9.41 -6.03
CA LEU A 523 -16.63 8.52 -5.06
C LEU A 523 -15.61 7.95 -4.06
N ARG A 524 -16.02 7.78 -2.80
CA ARG A 524 -15.26 7.14 -1.71
C ARG A 524 -13.97 7.87 -1.32
N ARG A 525 -13.81 9.15 -1.68
CA ARG A 525 -12.68 10.01 -1.29
C ARG A 525 -13.13 11.00 -0.22
N PRO A 526 -12.80 10.76 1.07
CA PRO A 526 -13.15 11.70 2.12
C PRO A 526 -12.31 12.99 1.97
N ARG A 527 -12.96 14.16 2.13
CA ARG A 527 -12.24 15.44 2.10
C ARG A 527 -11.27 15.60 3.26
N ASN A 528 -11.60 15.04 4.42
CA ASN A 528 -10.81 15.17 5.63
C ASN A 528 -10.51 13.80 6.22
N LYS A 529 -9.25 13.55 6.52
CA LYS A 529 -8.82 12.36 7.23
C LYS A 529 -7.81 12.74 8.31
N VAL A 530 -7.97 12.18 9.52
CA VAL A 530 -7.04 12.38 10.65
C VAL A 530 -6.63 11.02 11.17
N SER A 531 -5.37 10.86 11.51
CA SER A 531 -4.89 9.74 12.33
C SER A 531 -4.04 10.25 13.50
N LEU A 532 -4.14 9.58 14.63
CA LEU A 532 -3.36 9.87 15.83
C LEU A 532 -3.02 8.57 16.55
N ASP A 533 -1.74 8.25 16.62
CA ASP A 533 -1.20 7.15 17.42
C ASP A 533 -0.43 7.69 18.61
N THR A 534 -0.74 7.18 19.78
CA THR A 534 0.02 7.47 21.01
C THR A 534 0.45 6.16 21.66
N THR A 535 1.74 5.88 21.63
CA THR A 535 2.34 4.71 22.28
C THR A 535 3.10 5.14 23.53
N TYR A 536 2.80 4.51 24.66
CA TYR A 536 3.50 4.74 25.92
C TYR A 536 4.03 3.42 26.53
N ALA A 537 5.31 3.41 26.87
CA ALA A 537 5.95 2.34 27.62
C ALA A 537 5.81 2.63 29.13
N PHE A 538 4.78 2.09 29.77
CA PHE A 538 4.52 2.28 31.21
C PHE A 538 5.64 1.69 32.07
N THR A 539 6.22 0.60 31.61
CA THR A 539 7.39 -0.04 32.20
C THR A 539 8.25 -0.62 31.07
N ALA A 540 9.43 -1.15 31.41
CA ALA A 540 10.27 -1.88 30.45
C ALA A 540 9.58 -3.14 29.85
N LYS A 541 8.49 -3.61 30.47
CA LYS A 541 7.75 -4.81 30.06
C LYS A 541 6.34 -4.53 29.51
N PHE A 542 5.75 -3.39 29.82
CA PHE A 542 4.37 -3.09 29.48
C PHE A 542 4.28 -1.84 28.62
N LYS A 543 3.70 -2.00 27.44
CA LYS A 543 3.41 -0.92 26.49
C LYS A 543 1.93 -0.89 26.17
N GLY A 544 1.41 0.30 25.92
CA GLY A 544 0.06 0.52 25.43
C GLY A 544 0.07 1.54 24.30
N THR A 545 -0.82 1.35 23.33
CA THR A 545 -1.04 2.27 22.21
C THR A 545 -2.52 2.60 22.13
N VAL A 546 -2.83 3.86 21.90
CA VAL A 546 -4.16 4.36 21.54
C VAL A 546 -4.05 4.89 20.11
N SER A 547 -4.91 4.40 19.23
CA SER A 547 -5.04 4.89 17.85
C SER A 547 -6.43 5.50 17.65
N VAL A 548 -6.47 6.66 17.02
CA VAL A 548 -7.70 7.37 16.64
C VAL A 548 -7.65 7.66 15.16
N ILE A 549 -8.65 7.19 14.43
CA ILE A 549 -8.80 7.42 12.99
C ILE A 549 -10.13 8.11 12.75
N TYR A 550 -10.10 9.32 12.22
CA TYR A 550 -11.27 10.01 11.71
C TYR A 550 -11.27 9.99 10.18
N THR A 551 -12.36 9.53 9.61
CA THR A 551 -12.65 9.59 8.18
C THR A 551 -13.87 10.50 7.98
N GLY A 552 -13.70 11.59 7.23
CA GLY A 552 -14.76 12.56 6.97
C GLY A 552 -15.88 12.03 6.07
N GLU A 553 -16.88 12.87 5.87
CA GLU A 553 -17.93 12.61 4.88
C GLU A 553 -17.34 12.40 3.49
N ARG A 554 -17.99 11.55 2.70
CA ARG A 554 -17.55 11.19 1.35
C ARG A 554 -18.74 10.89 0.46
N LYS A 555 -18.57 11.19 -0.82
CA LYS A 555 -19.55 10.81 -1.84
C LYS A 555 -19.46 9.31 -2.13
N ASP A 556 -20.62 8.70 -2.38
CA ASP A 556 -20.76 7.36 -2.93
C ASP A 556 -21.96 7.33 -3.87
N GLU A 557 -22.18 6.26 -4.58
CA GLU A 557 -23.30 6.08 -5.47
C GLU A 557 -24.25 5.00 -4.94
N ASP A 558 -25.52 5.34 -4.87
CA ASP A 558 -26.57 4.36 -4.62
C ASP A 558 -26.96 3.71 -5.97
N PHE A 559 -26.44 2.54 -6.25
CA PHE A 559 -26.69 1.83 -7.50
C PHE A 559 -28.15 1.36 -7.65
N ALA A 560 -29.00 1.42 -6.60
CA ALA A 560 -30.43 1.18 -6.73
C ALA A 560 -31.15 2.33 -7.45
N THR A 561 -30.64 3.55 -7.29
CA THR A 561 -31.22 4.77 -7.84
C THR A 561 -30.31 5.46 -8.86
N TYR A 562 -29.05 5.03 -8.97
CA TYR A 562 -27.97 5.68 -9.73
C TYR A 562 -27.78 7.16 -9.33
N MET A 563 -28.04 7.46 -8.04
CA MET A 563 -27.90 8.82 -7.53
C MET A 563 -26.70 8.92 -6.58
N ALA A 564 -25.95 10.00 -6.74
CA ALA A 564 -24.88 10.33 -5.80
C ALA A 564 -25.47 10.56 -4.40
N THR A 565 -24.90 9.92 -3.42
CA THR A 565 -25.26 10.04 -2.00
C THR A 565 -24.04 10.47 -1.19
N THR A 566 -24.26 10.79 0.09
CA THR A 566 -23.18 11.15 1.01
C THR A 566 -23.20 10.18 2.18
N LEU A 567 -22.07 9.50 2.39
CA LEU A 567 -21.83 8.72 3.60
C LEU A 567 -21.25 9.65 4.68
N ASP A 568 -21.80 9.54 5.89
CA ASP A 568 -21.35 10.31 7.05
C ASP A 568 -19.90 9.99 7.42
N GLY A 569 -19.22 10.96 8.04
CA GLY A 569 -17.91 10.74 8.63
C GLY A 569 -18.02 9.93 9.91
N TYR A 570 -16.95 9.19 10.24
CA TYR A 570 -16.88 8.36 11.44
C TYR A 570 -15.52 8.45 12.13
N THR A 571 -15.47 8.07 13.42
CA THR A 571 -14.26 8.03 14.22
C THR A 571 -14.09 6.66 14.85
N LEU A 572 -12.95 6.02 14.58
CA LEU A 572 -12.58 4.77 15.23
C LEU A 572 -11.52 5.03 16.30
N VAL A 573 -11.71 4.46 17.46
CA VAL A 573 -10.72 4.44 18.54
C VAL A 573 -10.34 3.01 18.84
N ASN A 574 -9.05 2.70 18.75
CA ASN A 574 -8.51 1.39 18.99
C ASN A 574 -7.50 1.43 20.13
N LEU A 575 -7.47 0.36 20.92
CA LEU A 575 -6.52 0.17 22.04
C LEU A 575 -5.69 -1.07 21.79
N TYR A 576 -4.40 -0.97 22.03
CA TYR A 576 -3.43 -2.05 21.91
C TYR A 576 -2.57 -2.11 23.15
N ALA A 577 -2.28 -3.31 23.64
CA ALA A 577 -1.41 -3.50 24.79
C ALA A 577 -0.52 -4.73 24.60
N SER A 578 0.71 -4.67 25.09
CA SER A 578 1.64 -5.80 25.12
C SER A 578 2.39 -5.87 26.44
N TYR A 579 2.60 -7.10 26.93
CA TYR A 579 3.30 -7.36 28.18
C TYR A 579 4.33 -8.49 28.03
N ASP A 580 5.59 -8.17 28.24
CA ASP A 580 6.70 -9.13 28.22
C ASP A 580 6.76 -9.91 29.57
N VAL A 581 6.12 -11.07 29.59
CA VAL A 581 6.15 -11.98 30.78
C VAL A 581 7.57 -12.43 31.05
N ARG A 582 8.29 -12.80 29.99
CA ARG A 582 9.71 -13.15 29.95
C ARG A 582 10.36 -12.48 28.73
N LYS A 583 11.69 -12.54 28.64
CA LYS A 583 12.45 -12.00 27.50
C LYS A 583 12.02 -12.56 26.14
N ASN A 584 11.44 -13.76 26.16
CA ASN A 584 11.04 -14.49 24.94
C ASN A 584 9.55 -14.83 24.90
N VAL A 585 8.72 -14.29 25.80
CA VAL A 585 7.26 -14.53 25.83
C VAL A 585 6.55 -13.21 26.07
N THR A 586 5.79 -12.79 25.08
CA THR A 586 4.97 -11.58 25.12
C THR A 586 3.49 -11.97 25.03
N LEU A 587 2.69 -11.49 25.97
CA LEU A 587 1.22 -11.46 25.85
C LEU A 587 0.83 -10.14 25.18
N PHE A 588 -0.15 -10.20 24.32
CA PHE A 588 -0.68 -9.00 23.67
C PHE A 588 -2.20 -9.06 23.54
N GLY A 589 -2.82 -7.91 23.39
CA GLY A 589 -4.25 -7.84 23.17
C GLY A 589 -4.64 -6.48 22.57
N ARG A 590 -5.75 -6.49 21.83
CA ARG A 590 -6.29 -5.29 21.23
C ARG A 590 -7.82 -5.23 21.35
N VAL A 591 -8.32 -4.02 21.39
CA VAL A 591 -9.75 -3.70 21.22
C VAL A 591 -9.86 -2.71 20.07
N GLU A 592 -10.57 -3.12 19.04
CA GLU A 592 -10.86 -2.30 17.86
C GLU A 592 -12.26 -1.72 17.97
N ASN A 593 -12.45 -0.53 17.40
CA ASN A 593 -13.71 0.19 17.43
C ASN A 593 -14.32 0.24 18.86
N LEU A 594 -13.54 0.75 19.80
CA LEU A 594 -13.86 0.75 21.24
C LEU A 594 -15.28 1.26 21.56
N PHE A 595 -15.76 2.23 20.81
CA PHE A 595 -17.06 2.88 21.04
C PHE A 595 -18.19 2.27 20.24
N ASP A 596 -17.93 1.18 19.50
CA ASP A 596 -18.91 0.45 18.68
C ASP A 596 -19.58 1.35 17.63
N GLU A 597 -18.77 2.19 16.99
CA GLU A 597 -19.21 3.09 15.93
C GLU A 597 -19.78 2.28 14.75
N GLN A 598 -20.99 2.64 14.35
CA GLN A 598 -21.68 1.99 13.22
C GLN A 598 -21.47 2.83 11.95
N TYR A 599 -20.73 2.31 10.99
CA TYR A 599 -20.42 3.02 9.76
C TYR A 599 -20.46 2.08 8.55
N GLU A 600 -20.57 2.65 7.37
CA GLU A 600 -20.42 1.94 6.08
C GLU A 600 -19.17 2.45 5.40
N PRO A 601 -18.22 1.58 5.04
CA PRO A 601 -17.05 1.98 4.25
C PRO A 601 -17.44 2.39 2.81
N ALA A 602 -18.43 1.72 2.24
CA ALA A 602 -19.17 2.03 1.03
C ALA A 602 -20.65 1.74 1.27
N ILE A 603 -21.52 2.34 0.47
CA ILE A 603 -22.97 2.23 0.66
C ILE A 603 -23.43 0.77 0.63
N GLY A 604 -24.18 0.37 1.64
CA GLY A 604 -24.72 -0.99 1.79
C GLY A 604 -23.74 -2.03 2.34
N TYR A 605 -22.44 -1.73 2.42
CA TYR A 605 -21.45 -2.65 2.97
C TYR A 605 -21.29 -2.50 4.48
N GLY A 606 -21.16 -3.64 5.17
CA GLY A 606 -20.94 -3.74 6.60
C GLY A 606 -19.50 -3.39 7.00
N ALA A 607 -19.34 -3.02 8.26
CA ALA A 607 -18.03 -2.85 8.89
C ALA A 607 -18.06 -3.51 10.28
N PRO A 608 -16.93 -4.04 10.79
CA PRO A 608 -16.86 -4.63 12.11
C PRO A 608 -17.24 -3.64 13.21
N GLY A 609 -18.15 -4.01 14.09
CA GLY A 609 -18.41 -3.32 15.34
C GLY A 609 -17.22 -3.46 16.30
N ARG A 610 -17.44 -3.18 17.61
CA ARG A 610 -16.42 -3.37 18.63
C ARG A 610 -15.94 -4.82 18.68
N ALA A 611 -14.61 -5.02 18.54
CA ALA A 611 -13.98 -6.33 18.52
C ALA A 611 -12.80 -6.39 19.49
N GLY A 612 -12.58 -7.54 20.12
CA GLY A 612 -11.48 -7.78 21.03
C GLY A 612 -10.70 -9.03 20.68
N TYR A 613 -9.37 -8.95 20.78
CA TYR A 613 -8.47 -10.05 20.45
C TYR A 613 -7.36 -10.15 21.51
N GLY A 614 -6.84 -11.35 21.72
CA GLY A 614 -5.74 -11.59 22.62
C GLY A 614 -4.86 -12.75 22.17
N GLY A 615 -3.58 -12.65 22.44
CA GLY A 615 -2.63 -13.63 21.93
C GLY A 615 -1.34 -13.73 22.72
N VAL A 616 -0.53 -14.68 22.31
CA VAL A 616 0.81 -14.94 22.85
C VAL A 616 1.81 -15.05 21.70
N LYS A 617 2.97 -14.44 21.89
CA LYS A 617 4.12 -14.54 21.00
C LYS A 617 5.31 -15.11 21.76
N VAL A 618 5.98 -16.09 21.16
CA VAL A 618 7.18 -16.72 21.69
C VAL A 618 8.31 -16.59 20.66
N THR A 619 9.47 -16.11 21.13
CA THR A 619 10.69 -16.02 20.33
C THR A 619 11.76 -16.97 20.88
N PHE A 620 12.60 -17.56 20.04
CA PHE A 620 13.64 -18.51 20.45
C PHE A 620 14.85 -18.48 19.53
#